data_4921f6f12ee5f39aedd601b197015750
#
_entry.id   4921f6f12ee5f39aedd601b197015750
#
_cell.length_a   1.000
_cell.length_b   1.000
_cell.length_c   1.000
_cell.angle_alpha   90.00
_cell.angle_beta   90.00
_cell.angle_gamma   90.00
#
_symmetry.space_group_name_H-M   'P 1'
#
loop_
_entity.id
_entity.type
_entity.pdbx_description
1 polymer ?
#
loop_
_entity_poly.entity_id
_entity_poly.type
_entity_poly.pdbx_seq_one_letter_code
_entity_poly.pdbx_strand_id
1 'polypeptide(L)'
;QTGTVYAVLPFFGLLSGTPQNYDGVDNVTPDRTDTFEQGVFTYGRMNGWTEADFSYDITGGTDFMANVRSQINDYWNSVDQDVILAILKGVFGMKDTGTGDIKKSNAAFVEAHTYDIAQAGAEHTDDTMKMDATTLNSAIQKACGDNKQKFKLVYCHSAVATNLENLKL
;
A
#
# COMPACT_ATOMS: atom_id res chain seq x y z
N GLN A 1 5.45 -28.85 13.36
CA GLN A 1 5.22 -27.68 12.47
C GLN A 1 6.52 -26.89 12.37
N THR A 2 7.24 -27.06 11.29
CA THR A 2 8.33 -26.17 10.92
C THR A 2 7.70 -24.94 10.24
N GLY A 3 7.24 -23.98 11.04
CA GLY A 3 6.75 -22.70 10.55
C GLY A 3 7.94 -21.83 10.15
N THR A 4 8.20 -21.68 8.88
CA THR A 4 9.14 -20.68 8.38
C THR A 4 8.47 -19.30 8.46
N VAL A 5 9.05 -18.40 9.25
CA VAL A 5 8.59 -17.02 9.39
C VAL A 5 8.89 -16.20 8.12
N TYR A 6 9.82 -16.67 7.32
CA TYR A 6 10.27 -16.02 6.09
C TYR A 6 10.36 -17.04 4.95
N ALA A 7 9.77 -16.70 3.82
CA ALA A 7 9.83 -17.50 2.60
C ALA A 7 10.29 -16.63 1.44
N VAL A 8 11.09 -17.18 0.54
CA VAL A 8 11.51 -16.53 -0.70
C VAL A 8 10.76 -17.15 -1.86
N LEU A 9 10.06 -16.33 -2.63
CA LEU A 9 9.32 -16.75 -3.81
C LEU A 9 9.99 -16.18 -5.06
N PRO A 10 10.38 -16.99 -6.03
CA PRO A 10 10.87 -16.50 -7.30
C PRO A 10 9.71 -15.96 -8.15
N PHE A 11 9.94 -14.89 -8.88
CA PHE A 11 9.03 -14.38 -9.90
C PHE A 11 9.80 -13.89 -11.13
N PHE A 12 9.11 -13.89 -12.26
CA PHE A 12 9.71 -13.54 -13.53
C PHE A 12 9.34 -12.12 -13.92
N GLY A 13 10.30 -11.40 -14.49
CA GLY A 13 10.09 -10.08 -15.09
C GLY A 13 9.19 -10.15 -16.33
N LEU A 14 8.68 -9.01 -16.72
CA LEU A 14 7.97 -8.88 -17.99
C LEU A 14 8.97 -9.05 -19.14
N LEU A 15 8.49 -9.69 -20.21
CA LEU A 15 9.29 -9.78 -21.42
C LEU A 15 9.55 -8.38 -21.98
N SER A 16 10.81 -8.10 -22.22
CA SER A 16 11.28 -6.85 -22.84
C SER A 16 12.16 -7.23 -24.05
N GLY A 17 12.28 -6.34 -25.00
CA GLY A 17 13.11 -6.54 -26.17
C GLY A 17 12.64 -5.68 -27.34
N THR A 18 13.49 -5.55 -28.32
CA THR A 18 13.17 -4.85 -29.58
C THR A 18 12.90 -5.89 -30.66
N PRO A 19 11.73 -5.85 -31.33
CA PRO A 19 11.44 -6.76 -32.41
C PRO A 19 12.50 -6.60 -33.54
N GLN A 20 13.01 -7.72 -34.01
CA GLN A 20 13.98 -7.76 -35.09
C GLN A 20 13.24 -7.90 -36.45
N ASN A 21 13.78 -7.31 -37.48
CA ASN A 21 13.23 -7.49 -38.82
C ASN A 21 13.61 -8.88 -39.34
N TYR A 22 12.63 -9.60 -39.88
CA TYR A 22 12.87 -10.89 -40.54
C TYR A 22 13.23 -10.66 -42.00
N ASP A 23 14.45 -11.01 -42.36
CA ASP A 23 14.97 -10.93 -43.73
C ASP A 23 15.14 -12.27 -44.43
N GLY A 24 14.91 -13.37 -43.71
CA GLY A 24 15.03 -14.75 -44.21
C GLY A 24 16.47 -15.29 -44.23
N VAL A 25 17.44 -14.54 -43.76
CA VAL A 25 18.87 -14.90 -43.75
C VAL A 25 19.47 -14.86 -42.37
N ASP A 26 19.21 -13.81 -41.58
CA ASP A 26 19.80 -13.63 -40.25
C ASP A 26 19.11 -14.45 -39.19
N ASN A 27 19.90 -14.98 -38.26
CA ASN A 27 19.39 -15.71 -37.09
C ASN A 27 18.85 -14.72 -36.03
N VAL A 28 17.73 -15.07 -35.41
CA VAL A 28 17.14 -14.33 -34.30
C VAL A 28 18.10 -14.32 -33.11
N THR A 29 18.40 -13.15 -32.58
CA THR A 29 19.12 -13.00 -31.29
C THR A 29 18.12 -13.04 -30.17
N PRO A 30 18.12 -14.08 -29.30
CA PRO A 30 17.16 -14.19 -28.23
C PRO A 30 17.44 -13.22 -27.10
N ASP A 31 16.42 -12.57 -26.61
CA ASP A 31 16.45 -11.80 -25.36
C ASP A 31 16.33 -12.72 -24.14
N ARG A 32 16.82 -12.24 -22.99
CA ARG A 32 16.76 -12.98 -21.72
C ARG A 32 15.61 -12.48 -20.88
N THR A 33 14.98 -13.41 -20.14
CA THR A 33 13.99 -13.09 -19.13
C THR A 33 14.68 -12.86 -17.81
N ASP A 34 14.38 -11.74 -17.14
CA ASP A 34 14.87 -11.45 -15.81
C ASP A 34 14.12 -12.26 -14.75
N THR A 35 14.83 -12.76 -13.77
CA THR A 35 14.28 -13.47 -12.63
C THR A 35 14.56 -12.67 -11.37
N PHE A 36 13.53 -12.47 -10.56
CA PHE A 36 13.59 -11.75 -9.30
C PHE A 36 13.17 -12.66 -8.15
N GLU A 37 13.54 -12.28 -6.95
CA GLU A 37 13.14 -12.95 -5.72
C GLU A 37 12.33 -12.00 -4.85
N GLN A 38 11.22 -12.50 -4.32
CA GLN A 38 10.38 -11.78 -3.37
C GLN A 38 10.41 -12.47 -2.02
N GLY A 39 10.84 -11.75 -0.99
CA GLY A 39 10.73 -12.20 0.38
C GLY A 39 9.33 -12.00 0.93
N VAL A 40 8.75 -13.04 1.51
CA VAL A 40 7.47 -13.00 2.19
C VAL A 40 7.69 -13.25 3.67
N PHE A 41 7.23 -12.35 4.51
CA PHE A 41 7.31 -12.44 5.96
C PHE A 41 5.92 -12.65 6.54
N THR A 42 5.78 -13.66 7.38
CA THR A 42 4.53 -13.94 8.08
C THR A 42 4.60 -13.41 9.51
N TYR A 43 3.63 -12.60 9.89
CA TYR A 43 3.46 -12.12 11.26
C TYR A 43 2.06 -12.43 11.77
N GLY A 44 1.91 -12.50 13.09
CA GLY A 44 0.62 -12.69 13.76
C GLY A 44 0.40 -11.66 14.84
N ARG A 45 -0.85 -11.30 15.04
CA ARG A 45 -1.31 -10.49 16.16
C ARG A 45 -2.32 -11.30 16.97
N MET A 46 -2.29 -11.14 18.28
CA MET A 46 -3.26 -11.77 19.17
C MET A 46 -3.73 -10.77 20.22
N ASN A 47 -4.96 -10.91 20.66
CA ASN A 47 -5.51 -10.21 21.80
C ASN A 47 -6.52 -11.11 22.51
N GLY A 48 -6.78 -10.86 23.80
CA GLY A 48 -7.71 -11.62 24.61
C GLY A 48 -8.43 -10.72 25.59
N TRP A 49 -9.68 -11.04 25.85
CA TRP A 49 -10.52 -10.35 26.82
C TRP A 49 -10.99 -11.34 27.88
N THR A 50 -11.00 -10.90 29.13
CA THR A 50 -11.45 -11.69 30.27
C THR A 50 -12.53 -10.94 31.02
N GLU A 51 -13.46 -11.68 31.61
CA GLU A 51 -14.49 -11.18 32.49
C GLU A 51 -14.26 -11.72 33.91
N ALA A 52 -14.51 -10.92 34.93
CA ALA A 52 -14.50 -11.39 36.29
C ALA A 52 -15.84 -12.10 36.62
N ASP A 53 -15.79 -13.23 37.32
CA ASP A 53 -16.95 -14.10 37.59
C ASP A 53 -18.14 -13.38 38.21
N PHE A 54 -17.90 -12.35 39.05
CA PHE A 54 -18.96 -11.60 39.70
C PHE A 54 -19.56 -10.46 38.87
N SER A 55 -19.00 -10.17 37.70
CA SER A 55 -19.44 -9.08 36.82
C SER A 55 -20.89 -9.27 36.35
N TYR A 56 -21.28 -10.49 36.04
CA TYR A 56 -22.64 -10.86 35.66
C TYR A 56 -23.68 -10.56 36.75
N ASP A 57 -23.36 -10.87 38.00
CA ASP A 57 -24.27 -10.68 39.17
C ASP A 57 -24.44 -9.19 39.49
N ILE A 58 -23.37 -8.40 39.42
CA ILE A 58 -23.41 -6.96 39.73
C ILE A 58 -24.15 -6.17 38.64
N THR A 59 -24.02 -6.56 37.37
CA THR A 59 -24.64 -5.86 36.25
C THR A 59 -26.08 -6.26 35.96
N GLY A 60 -26.68 -7.08 36.82
CA GLY A 60 -28.08 -7.52 36.68
C GLY A 60 -28.28 -8.49 35.50
N GLY A 61 -27.30 -9.32 35.22
CA GLY A 61 -27.36 -10.33 34.15
C GLY A 61 -26.96 -9.87 32.77
N THR A 62 -26.24 -8.77 32.65
CA THR A 62 -25.69 -8.33 31.37
C THR A 62 -24.48 -9.18 30.98
N ASP A 63 -24.56 -9.88 29.85
CA ASP A 63 -23.47 -10.72 29.34
C ASP A 63 -22.39 -9.84 28.69
N PHE A 64 -21.29 -9.59 29.39
CA PHE A 64 -20.14 -8.85 28.91
C PHE A 64 -19.49 -9.55 27.72
N MET A 65 -19.39 -10.87 27.73
CA MET A 65 -18.77 -11.64 26.65
C MET A 65 -19.59 -11.62 25.36
N ALA A 66 -20.92 -11.50 25.45
CA ALA A 66 -21.76 -11.29 24.26
C ALA A 66 -21.45 -9.92 23.61
N ASN A 67 -21.25 -8.88 24.43
CA ASN A 67 -20.84 -7.57 23.95
C ASN A 67 -19.44 -7.61 23.29
N VAL A 68 -18.47 -8.28 23.90
CA VAL A 68 -17.14 -8.48 23.32
C VAL A 68 -17.23 -9.18 21.95
N ARG A 69 -18.03 -10.26 21.85
CA ARG A 69 -18.23 -10.98 20.59
C ARG A 69 -18.80 -10.11 19.49
N SER A 70 -19.70 -9.19 19.80
CA SER A 70 -20.29 -8.28 18.83
C SER A 70 -19.28 -7.27 18.27
N GLN A 71 -18.27 -6.89 19.06
CA GLN A 71 -17.28 -5.87 18.71
C GLN A 71 -15.97 -6.44 18.16
N ILE A 72 -15.80 -7.76 18.18
CA ILE A 72 -14.52 -8.39 17.84
C ILE A 72 -14.10 -8.13 16.38
N ASN A 73 -15.06 -8.13 15.46
CA ASN A 73 -14.80 -7.89 14.05
C ASN A 73 -14.35 -6.45 13.81
N ASP A 74 -14.99 -5.48 14.44
CA ASP A 74 -14.65 -4.07 14.31
C ASP A 74 -13.26 -3.78 14.89
N TYR A 75 -12.94 -4.43 16.01
CA TYR A 75 -11.61 -4.35 16.62
C TYR A 75 -10.52 -4.86 15.64
N TRP A 76 -10.70 -6.06 15.07
CA TRP A 76 -9.71 -6.62 14.15
C TRP A 76 -9.60 -5.82 12.86
N ASN A 77 -10.71 -5.32 12.32
CA ASN A 77 -10.68 -4.42 11.15
C ASN A 77 -9.86 -3.14 11.44
N SER A 78 -9.98 -2.59 12.65
CA SER A 78 -9.18 -1.43 13.07
C SER A 78 -7.68 -1.78 13.18
N VAL A 79 -7.35 -2.93 13.76
CA VAL A 79 -5.96 -3.41 13.85
C VAL A 79 -5.35 -3.65 12.48
N ASP A 80 -6.09 -4.26 11.55
CA ASP A 80 -5.64 -4.52 10.19
C ASP A 80 -5.41 -3.20 9.43
N GLN A 81 -6.28 -2.22 9.61
CA GLN A 81 -6.10 -0.89 9.04
C GLN A 81 -4.80 -0.23 9.56
N ASP A 82 -4.56 -0.27 10.86
CA ASP A 82 -3.34 0.29 11.47
C ASP A 82 -2.08 -0.39 10.94
N VAL A 83 -2.12 -1.70 10.76
CA VAL A 83 -1.01 -2.47 10.19
C VAL A 83 -0.74 -2.07 8.74
N ILE A 84 -1.78 -1.97 7.92
CA ILE A 84 -1.64 -1.55 6.51
C ILE A 84 -1.03 -0.14 6.43
N LEU A 85 -1.52 0.80 7.24
CA LEU A 85 -0.99 2.16 7.30
C LEU A 85 0.48 2.19 7.76
N ALA A 86 0.84 1.36 8.74
CA ALA A 86 2.22 1.24 9.21
C ALA A 86 3.15 0.69 8.11
N ILE A 87 2.71 -0.31 7.36
CA ILE A 87 3.47 -0.87 6.23
C ILE A 87 3.66 0.19 5.14
N LEU A 88 2.59 0.88 4.74
CA LEU A 88 2.67 1.94 3.73
C LEU A 88 3.61 3.07 4.17
N LYS A 89 3.51 3.49 5.44
CA LYS A 89 4.44 4.49 6.01
C LYS A 89 5.89 4.01 5.96
N GLY A 90 6.14 2.72 6.24
CA GLY A 90 7.46 2.11 6.14
C GLY A 90 7.99 2.10 4.70
N VAL A 91 7.15 1.70 3.73
CA VAL A 91 7.52 1.67 2.31
C VAL A 91 7.86 3.07 1.78
N PHE A 92 7.03 4.08 2.05
CA PHE A 92 7.31 5.44 1.61
C PHE A 92 8.44 6.12 2.41
N GLY A 93 8.68 5.67 3.65
CA GLY A 93 9.81 6.12 4.48
C GLY A 93 11.17 5.55 4.08
N MET A 94 11.23 4.57 3.17
CA MET A 94 12.50 3.94 2.81
C MET A 94 13.41 4.77 1.88
N LYS A 95 12.97 5.95 1.44
CA LYS A 95 13.71 6.84 0.55
C LYS A 95 15.16 7.06 0.97
N ASP A 96 15.40 7.21 2.26
CA ASP A 96 16.72 7.46 2.84
C ASP A 96 17.37 6.22 3.46
N THR A 97 16.77 5.04 3.28
CA THR A 97 17.21 3.79 3.88
C THR A 97 18.18 3.05 2.97
N GLY A 98 19.21 2.44 3.56
CA GLY A 98 20.26 1.71 2.86
C GLY A 98 21.47 2.58 2.53
N THR A 99 22.41 1.99 1.82
CA THR A 99 23.67 2.64 1.39
C THR A 99 23.94 2.36 -0.08
N GLY A 100 24.70 3.22 -0.73
CA GLY A 100 25.13 3.03 -2.12
C GLY A 100 23.96 2.89 -3.10
N ASP A 101 23.97 1.83 -3.89
CA ASP A 101 22.98 1.61 -4.94
C ASP A 101 21.61 1.20 -4.39
N ILE A 102 21.57 0.58 -3.20
CA ILE A 102 20.30 0.27 -2.51
C ILE A 102 19.56 1.56 -2.16
N LYS A 103 20.27 2.54 -1.60
CA LYS A 103 19.67 3.84 -1.29
C LYS A 103 19.13 4.53 -2.54
N LYS A 104 19.88 4.50 -3.64
CA LYS A 104 19.46 5.08 -4.92
C LYS A 104 18.21 4.39 -5.47
N SER A 105 18.16 3.07 -5.43
CA SER A 105 17.00 2.29 -5.87
C SER A 105 15.77 2.58 -5.03
N ASN A 106 15.91 2.63 -3.70
CA ASN A 106 14.83 2.97 -2.78
C ASN A 106 14.29 4.39 -3.02
N ALA A 107 15.18 5.36 -3.19
CA ALA A 107 14.80 6.73 -3.50
C ALA A 107 14.06 6.83 -4.84
N ALA A 108 14.58 6.19 -5.89
CA ALA A 108 13.95 6.15 -7.20
C ALA A 108 12.56 5.50 -7.18
N PHE A 109 12.42 4.40 -6.41
CA PHE A 109 11.12 3.75 -6.22
C PHE A 109 10.11 4.68 -5.55
N VAL A 110 10.49 5.31 -4.44
CA VAL A 110 9.57 6.22 -3.71
C VAL A 110 9.20 7.42 -4.58
N GLU A 111 10.17 8.02 -5.29
CA GLU A 111 9.93 9.15 -6.19
C GLU A 111 8.98 8.81 -7.35
N ALA A 112 9.16 7.63 -7.96
CA ALA A 112 8.29 7.16 -9.03
C ALA A 112 6.84 6.90 -8.56
N HIS A 113 6.65 6.52 -7.29
CA HIS A 113 5.35 6.17 -6.73
C HIS A 113 4.73 7.27 -5.83
N THR A 114 5.35 8.44 -5.75
CA THR A 114 4.84 9.58 -4.99
C THR A 114 4.50 10.73 -5.93
N TYR A 115 3.29 11.26 -5.80
CA TYR A 115 2.88 12.50 -6.44
C TYR A 115 2.74 13.56 -5.35
N ASP A 116 3.75 14.42 -5.24
CA ASP A 116 3.78 15.50 -4.26
C ASP A 116 3.14 16.76 -4.85
N ILE A 117 2.10 17.25 -4.20
CA ILE A 117 1.41 18.50 -4.55
C ILE A 117 1.94 19.71 -3.78
N ALA A 118 2.71 19.45 -2.70
CA ALA A 118 3.38 20.50 -1.94
C ALA A 118 4.70 20.85 -2.64
N GLN A 119 4.70 21.93 -3.42
CA GLN A 119 5.92 22.40 -4.07
C GLN A 119 6.90 22.95 -3.03
N ALA A 120 8.11 22.39 -3.00
CA ALA A 120 9.19 22.88 -2.14
C ALA A 120 9.51 24.35 -2.48
N GLY A 121 9.36 25.25 -1.50
CA GLY A 121 9.68 26.67 -1.65
C GLY A 121 8.51 27.60 -2.05
N ALA A 122 7.32 27.07 -2.31
CA ALA A 122 6.13 27.91 -2.41
C ALA A 122 5.62 28.26 -1.01
N GLU A 123 5.13 29.47 -0.82
CA GLU A 123 4.34 29.78 0.38
C GLU A 123 3.10 28.88 0.33
N HIS A 124 3.06 27.93 1.26
CA HIS A 124 1.96 26.98 1.34
C HIS A 124 0.73 27.71 1.90
N THR A 125 -0.14 28.14 1.02
CA THR A 125 -1.49 28.53 1.42
C THR A 125 -2.31 27.27 1.61
N ASP A 126 -3.20 27.25 2.60
CA ASP A 126 -4.05 26.09 2.90
C ASP A 126 -4.79 25.53 1.68
N ASP A 127 -5.08 26.37 0.69
CA ASP A 127 -5.80 25.98 -0.52
C ASP A 127 -4.93 25.27 -1.56
N THR A 128 -3.62 25.56 -1.62
CA THR A 128 -2.69 24.90 -2.56
C THR A 128 -2.30 23.49 -2.11
N MET A 129 -2.48 23.16 -0.84
CA MET A 129 -2.19 21.83 -0.26
C MET A 129 -3.39 20.89 -0.24
N LYS A 130 -4.58 21.38 -0.58
CA LYS A 130 -5.79 20.56 -0.63
C LYS A 130 -5.87 19.79 -1.94
N MET A 131 -6.35 18.56 -1.86
CA MET A 131 -6.74 17.82 -3.06
C MET A 131 -7.90 18.55 -3.74
N ASP A 132 -7.73 18.83 -5.01
CA ASP A 132 -8.75 19.39 -5.89
C ASP A 132 -9.25 18.38 -6.93
N ALA A 133 -10.15 18.79 -7.80
CA ALA A 133 -10.74 17.99 -8.86
C ALA A 133 -9.71 17.38 -9.83
N THR A 134 -8.56 18.00 -9.99
CA THR A 134 -7.53 17.63 -10.97
C THR A 134 -6.43 16.79 -10.35
N THR A 135 -6.22 16.89 -9.05
CA THR A 135 -5.10 16.24 -8.32
C THR A 135 -5.09 14.73 -8.50
N LEU A 136 -6.23 14.08 -8.30
CA LEU A 136 -6.34 12.62 -8.43
C LEU A 136 -6.07 12.17 -9.86
N ASN A 137 -6.65 12.87 -10.85
CA ASN A 137 -6.47 12.55 -12.25
C ASN A 137 -5.02 12.75 -12.71
N SER A 138 -4.36 13.79 -12.22
CA SER A 138 -2.94 14.08 -12.49
C SER A 138 -2.03 13.03 -11.86
N ALA A 139 -2.32 12.59 -10.63
CA ALA A 139 -1.59 11.51 -9.96
C ALA A 139 -1.70 10.18 -10.73
N ILE A 140 -2.90 9.82 -11.17
CA ILE A 140 -3.15 8.62 -11.99
C ILE A 140 -2.43 8.72 -13.33
N GLN A 141 -2.45 9.88 -13.98
CA GLN A 141 -1.74 10.11 -15.23
C GLN A 141 -0.22 9.95 -15.07
N LYS A 142 0.35 10.51 -13.99
CA LYS A 142 1.78 10.35 -13.68
C LYS A 142 2.15 8.88 -13.47
N ALA A 143 1.29 8.11 -12.81
CA ALA A 143 1.57 6.73 -12.43
C ALA A 143 1.40 5.72 -13.57
N CYS A 144 0.43 5.92 -14.46
CA CYS A 144 0.01 4.94 -15.48
C CYS A 144 0.05 5.44 -16.91
N GLY A 145 0.28 6.72 -17.14
CA GLY A 145 0.15 7.29 -18.48
C GLY A 145 -1.25 7.02 -19.06
N ASP A 146 -1.30 6.37 -20.23
CA ASP A 146 -2.54 6.09 -20.93
C ASP A 146 -3.37 4.94 -20.31
N ASN A 147 -2.78 4.14 -19.41
CA ASN A 147 -3.40 2.95 -18.80
C ASN A 147 -4.13 3.25 -17.47
N LYS A 148 -4.92 4.30 -17.42
CA LYS A 148 -5.62 4.76 -16.21
C LYS A 148 -6.55 3.72 -15.57
N GLN A 149 -7.05 2.75 -16.33
CA GLN A 149 -7.98 1.71 -15.86
C GLN A 149 -7.36 0.70 -14.88
N LYS A 150 -6.04 0.71 -14.69
CA LYS A 150 -5.35 -0.14 -13.72
C LYS A 150 -5.70 0.21 -12.27
N PHE A 151 -6.04 1.46 -11.99
CA PHE A 151 -6.41 1.91 -10.65
C PHE A 151 -7.91 1.75 -10.41
N LYS A 152 -8.25 0.93 -9.41
CA LYS A 152 -9.63 0.61 -9.05
C LYS A 152 -9.95 0.93 -7.60
N LEU A 153 -8.95 1.27 -6.79
CA LEU A 153 -9.08 1.46 -5.35
C LEU A 153 -8.27 2.67 -4.90
N VAL A 154 -8.89 3.51 -4.09
CA VAL A 154 -8.27 4.68 -3.46
C VAL A 154 -8.45 4.58 -1.96
N TYR A 155 -7.36 4.69 -1.21
CA TYR A 155 -7.38 4.83 0.24
C TYR A 155 -7.15 6.29 0.58
N CYS A 156 -8.07 6.91 1.29
CA CYS A 156 -7.94 8.29 1.74
C CYS A 156 -8.56 8.48 3.12
N HIS A 157 -8.15 9.53 3.81
CA HIS A 157 -8.79 9.93 5.06
C HIS A 157 -10.22 10.41 4.80
N SER A 158 -11.15 10.17 5.73
CA SER A 158 -12.56 10.54 5.59
C SER A 158 -12.79 12.02 5.25
N ALA A 159 -11.99 12.92 5.85
CA ALA A 159 -12.06 14.36 5.53
C ALA A 159 -11.70 14.66 4.06
N VAL A 160 -10.76 13.92 3.47
CA VAL A 160 -10.41 14.04 2.04
C VAL A 160 -11.53 13.49 1.18
N ALA A 161 -12.12 12.34 1.55
CA ALA A 161 -13.28 11.78 0.85
C ALA A 161 -14.45 12.77 0.82
N THR A 162 -14.80 13.36 1.96
CA THR A 162 -15.85 14.38 2.06
C THR A 162 -15.56 15.60 1.17
N ASN A 163 -14.29 16.03 1.11
CA ASN A 163 -13.91 17.14 0.24
C ASN A 163 -14.09 16.79 -1.25
N LEU A 164 -13.70 15.59 -1.67
CA LEU A 164 -13.90 15.11 -3.04
C LEU A 164 -15.39 14.99 -3.40
N GLU A 165 -16.21 14.46 -2.49
CA GLU A 165 -17.66 14.40 -2.66
C GLU A 165 -18.29 15.79 -2.82
N ASN A 166 -17.85 16.78 -2.03
CA ASN A 166 -18.29 18.16 -2.14
C ASN A 166 -17.91 18.78 -3.49
N LEU A 167 -16.79 18.36 -4.06
CA LEU A 167 -16.36 18.75 -5.41
C LEU A 167 -17.10 17.99 -6.52
N LYS A 168 -18.01 17.08 -6.17
CA LYS A 168 -18.78 16.21 -7.09
C LYS A 168 -17.90 15.33 -7.99
N LEU A 169 -16.87 14.78 -7.41
CA LEU A 169 -15.92 13.86 -8.06
C LEU A 169 -16.18 12.41 -7.64
#